data_03bb05d60fd43aac5f49d2654c4ae2dd
#
_entry.id   03bb05d60fd43aac5f49d2654c4ae2dd
#
_cell.length_a   1.000
_cell.length_b   1.000
_cell.length_c   1.000
_cell.angle_alpha   90.00
_cell.angle_beta   90.00
_cell.angle_gamma   90.00
#
_symmetry.space_group_name_H-M   'P 1'
#
loop_
_entity.id
_entity.type
_entity.pdbx_description
1 polymer ?
#
loop_
_entity_poly.entity_id
_entity_poly.type
_entity_poly.pdbx_seq_one_letter_code
_entity_poly.pdbx_strand_id
1 'polypeptide(L)'
;IDVNTNKTVCSLDAMKGYILVPYKNEIAVKAGGHFYSLGTSAIVLRPDTEGYVSTKGKWYRGKLMVKMSNGKLVVINDLTLEDYLKGVVPSEMPPSWEFEALKAQAIAARSFALANLGKQARFGYDLKDNTEDQAYGGASVETNKTNRAVEETTGLVLTYDMKIIPAYYSASAGGMTNTNAWGGNLPYLRSVPSFDDGVKKNGHGVGMSQHGANNLAKEGYNAYQILQYFYQNVKFAKLNNNT
;
A
#
# COMPACT_ATOMS: atom_id res chain seq x y z
N ILE A 1 6.03 18.56 14.56
CA ILE A 1 5.35 18.30 15.85
C ILE A 1 6.12 17.18 16.54
N ASP A 2 6.39 17.29 17.80
CA ASP A 2 6.93 16.25 18.67
C ASP A 2 5.83 15.20 18.96
N VAL A 3 6.14 13.91 18.80
CA VAL A 3 5.17 12.82 18.98
C VAL A 3 4.74 12.65 20.43
N ASN A 4 5.67 12.86 21.37
CA ASN A 4 5.43 12.60 22.80
C ASN A 4 4.64 13.73 23.47
N THR A 5 4.91 14.98 23.06
CA THR A 5 4.32 16.18 23.70
C THR A 5 3.20 16.80 22.89
N ASN A 6 3.02 16.38 21.64
CA ASN A 6 2.11 16.98 20.64
C ASN A 6 2.33 18.49 20.42
N LYS A 7 3.51 19.01 20.75
CA LYS A 7 3.86 20.44 20.56
C LYS A 7 4.55 20.66 19.23
N THR A 8 4.31 21.80 18.63
CA THR A 8 5.06 22.25 17.45
C THR A 8 6.50 22.51 17.86
N VAL A 9 7.44 21.78 17.27
CA VAL A 9 8.88 21.95 17.50
C VAL A 9 9.43 23.07 16.62
N CYS A 10 9.02 23.07 15.35
CA CYS A 10 9.35 24.12 14.39
C CYS A 10 8.37 24.12 13.23
N SER A 11 8.27 25.22 12.51
CA SER A 11 7.62 25.31 11.21
C SER A 11 8.67 25.28 10.11
N LEU A 12 8.36 24.60 9.02
CA LEU A 12 9.22 24.48 7.84
C LEU A 12 8.58 25.25 6.69
N ASP A 13 9.39 26.00 5.96
CA ASP A 13 8.90 26.71 4.77
C ASP A 13 8.48 25.70 3.68
N ALA A 14 7.35 25.94 3.07
CA ALA A 14 6.90 25.14 1.95
C ALA A 14 7.88 25.18 0.79
N MET A 15 8.01 24.07 0.05
CA MET A 15 8.88 23.92 -1.11
C MET A 15 10.38 24.06 -0.85
N LYS A 16 10.81 24.13 0.43
CA LYS A 16 12.23 24.06 0.80
C LYS A 16 12.61 22.66 1.26
N GLY A 17 13.82 22.23 0.90
CA GLY A 17 14.40 20.97 1.34
C GLY A 17 15.12 21.10 2.68
N TYR A 18 14.85 20.16 3.58
CA TYR A 18 15.51 20.07 4.89
C TYR A 18 16.14 18.69 5.05
N ILE A 19 17.32 18.64 5.65
CA ILE A 19 18.03 17.39 5.91
C ILE A 19 17.87 17.02 7.38
N LEU A 20 17.12 15.95 7.64
CA LEU A 20 17.00 15.38 8.98
C LEU A 20 18.07 14.32 9.18
N VAL A 21 18.73 14.35 10.33
CA VAL A 21 19.80 13.41 10.70
C VAL A 21 19.64 12.94 12.14
N PRO A 22 20.14 11.73 12.47
CA PRO A 22 20.31 11.30 13.86
C PRO A 22 21.44 12.10 14.51
N TYR A 23 21.18 12.63 15.71
CA TYR A 23 22.16 13.39 16.50
C TYR A 23 21.93 13.18 17.99
N LYS A 24 22.90 12.58 18.70
CA LYS A 24 22.82 12.33 20.16
C LYS A 24 21.49 11.72 20.64
N ASN A 25 21.01 10.67 19.96
CA ASN A 25 19.71 10.02 20.20
C ASN A 25 18.47 10.89 19.93
N GLU A 26 18.64 12.06 19.33
CA GLU A 26 17.57 12.97 18.92
C GLU A 26 17.57 13.14 17.40
N ILE A 27 16.51 13.76 16.89
CA ILE A 27 16.46 14.21 15.50
C ILE A 27 17.01 15.63 15.44
N ALA A 28 17.89 15.89 14.49
CA ALA A 28 18.38 17.22 14.20
C ALA A 28 18.16 17.62 12.74
N VAL A 29 18.02 18.92 12.49
CA VAL A 29 18.12 19.53 11.17
C VAL A 29 19.57 19.88 10.90
N LYS A 30 20.11 19.40 9.77
CA LYS A 30 21.45 19.77 9.30
C LYS A 30 21.32 20.96 8.34
N ALA A 31 21.95 22.08 8.67
CA ALA A 31 21.98 23.28 7.84
C ALA A 31 23.32 24.03 8.02
N GLY A 32 23.93 24.50 6.92
CA GLY A 32 25.15 25.26 6.94
C GLY A 32 26.33 24.59 7.66
N GLY A 33 26.40 23.26 7.65
CA GLY A 33 27.44 22.51 8.39
C GLY A 33 27.15 22.29 9.88
N HIS A 34 26.09 22.87 10.41
CA HIS A 34 25.69 22.77 11.82
C HIS A 34 24.51 21.77 11.99
N PHE A 35 24.36 21.29 13.23
CA PHE A 35 23.26 20.38 13.64
C PHE A 35 22.40 21.12 14.67
N TYR A 36 21.13 21.30 14.30
CA TYR A 36 20.12 21.93 15.17
C TYR A 36 19.21 20.84 15.73
N SER A 37 19.46 20.44 16.99
CA SER A 37 18.62 19.43 17.63
C SER A 37 17.19 19.91 17.78
N LEU A 38 16.24 19.01 17.54
CA LEU A 38 14.81 19.23 17.76
C LEU A 38 14.36 18.84 19.18
N GLY A 39 15.28 18.35 20.03
CA GLY A 39 15.00 17.96 21.41
C GLY A 39 14.12 16.74 21.55
N THR A 40 13.97 15.95 20.51
CA THR A 40 13.09 14.77 20.49
C THR A 40 13.63 13.67 19.59
N SER A 41 13.24 12.43 19.87
CA SER A 41 13.56 11.25 19.08
C SER A 41 12.47 10.86 18.07
N ALA A 42 11.32 11.54 18.07
CA ALA A 42 10.23 11.26 17.15
C ALA A 42 9.41 12.53 16.84
N ILE A 43 9.22 12.79 15.56
CA ILE A 43 8.44 13.93 15.05
C ILE A 43 7.41 13.47 14.01
N VAL A 44 6.37 14.28 13.87
CA VAL A 44 5.41 14.20 12.75
C VAL A 44 5.59 15.43 11.86
N LEU A 45 5.77 15.18 10.58
CA LEU A 45 5.72 16.17 9.51
C LEU A 45 4.34 16.08 8.84
N ARG A 46 3.64 17.20 8.79
CA ARG A 46 2.35 17.30 8.11
C ARG A 46 2.25 18.65 7.42
N PRO A 47 1.50 18.78 6.33
CA PRO A 47 1.15 20.08 5.79
C PRO A 47 0.19 20.80 6.75
N ASP A 48 0.21 22.13 6.77
CA ASP A 48 -0.70 22.93 7.58
C ASP A 48 -2.13 22.96 7.03
N THR A 49 -2.27 22.74 5.73
CA THR A 49 -3.52 22.64 4.98
C THR A 49 -3.55 21.35 4.19
N GLU A 50 -4.55 21.17 3.32
CA GLU A 50 -4.51 20.08 2.35
C GLU A 50 -3.24 20.15 1.49
N GLY A 51 -2.51 19.04 1.39
CA GLY A 51 -1.26 19.03 0.67
C GLY A 51 -0.49 17.72 0.84
N TYR A 52 0.78 17.77 0.47
CA TYR A 52 1.66 16.60 0.48
C TYR A 52 2.91 16.88 1.30
N VAL A 53 3.48 15.83 1.86
CA VAL A 53 4.83 15.87 2.43
C VAL A 53 5.77 15.12 1.49
N SER A 54 6.97 15.64 1.28
CA SER A 54 7.95 15.01 0.39
C SER A 54 9.17 14.50 1.17
N THR A 55 9.65 13.32 0.78
CA THR A 55 10.96 12.79 1.21
C THR A 55 11.59 11.97 0.09
N LYS A 56 12.91 12.08 -0.06
CA LYS A 56 13.70 11.34 -1.08
C LYS A 56 13.12 11.46 -2.50
N GLY A 57 12.61 12.65 -2.85
CA GLY A 57 12.04 12.92 -4.18
C GLY A 57 10.66 12.34 -4.45
N LYS A 58 10.00 11.75 -3.46
CA LYS A 58 8.62 11.25 -3.56
C LYS A 58 7.68 12.10 -2.71
N TRP A 59 6.46 12.27 -3.18
CA TRP A 59 5.37 12.95 -2.48
C TRP A 59 4.44 11.94 -1.81
N TYR A 60 3.92 12.31 -0.65
CA TYR A 60 3.07 11.45 0.18
C TYR A 60 1.84 12.22 0.68
N ARG A 61 0.68 11.57 0.65
CA ARG A 61 -0.53 12.01 1.34
C ARG A 61 -0.41 11.78 2.84
N GLY A 62 -1.29 12.43 3.62
CA GLY A 62 -1.30 12.28 5.07
C GLY A 62 -0.10 12.92 5.73
N LYS A 63 0.53 12.24 6.67
CA LYS A 63 1.66 12.73 7.46
C LYS A 63 2.81 11.73 7.47
N LEU A 64 4.02 12.24 7.67
CA LEU A 64 5.21 11.41 7.84
C LEU A 64 5.65 11.46 9.30
N MET A 65 5.65 10.32 9.97
CA MET A 65 6.32 10.15 11.24
C MET A 65 7.78 9.82 10.97
N VAL A 66 8.69 10.58 11.57
CA VAL A 66 10.13 10.30 11.55
C VAL A 66 10.54 9.97 12.96
N LYS A 67 11.14 8.79 13.18
CA LYS A 67 11.60 8.37 14.51
C LYS A 67 13.00 7.78 14.48
N MET A 68 13.68 7.89 15.60
CA MET A 68 14.94 7.20 15.85
C MET A 68 14.68 5.70 16.08
N SER A 69 15.46 4.86 15.43
CA SER A 69 15.48 3.41 15.66
C SER A 69 16.88 2.88 15.39
N ASN A 70 17.51 2.28 16.41
CA ASN A 70 18.85 1.71 16.29
C ASN A 70 19.89 2.66 15.64
N GLY A 71 19.88 3.93 16.07
CA GLY A 71 20.81 4.96 15.58
C GLY A 71 20.54 5.48 14.17
N LYS A 72 19.41 5.09 13.56
CA LYS A 72 18.97 5.52 12.22
C LYS A 72 17.60 6.18 12.29
N LEU A 73 17.28 6.96 11.27
CA LEU A 73 15.93 7.50 11.09
C LEU A 73 15.08 6.50 10.30
N VAL A 74 13.91 6.19 10.84
CA VAL A 74 12.83 5.46 10.15
C VAL A 74 11.73 6.46 9.82
N VAL A 75 11.25 6.41 8.58
CA VAL A 75 10.15 7.25 8.10
C VAL A 75 8.93 6.36 7.88
N ILE A 76 7.81 6.73 8.47
CA ILE A 76 6.55 6.00 8.39
C ILE A 76 5.50 6.97 7.83
N ASN A 77 4.81 6.56 6.78
CA ASN A 77 3.68 7.32 6.26
C ASN A 77 2.40 6.89 6.99
N ASP A 78 1.73 7.85 7.60
CA ASP A 78 0.46 7.67 8.30
C ASP A 78 -0.64 8.38 7.52
N LEU A 79 -1.58 7.60 6.99
CA LEU A 79 -2.61 8.06 6.06
C LEU A 79 -3.85 7.13 6.09
N THR A 80 -4.93 7.56 5.45
CA THR A 80 -6.13 6.73 5.31
C THR A 80 -5.88 5.53 4.39
N LEU A 81 -6.65 4.47 4.55
CA LEU A 81 -6.56 3.27 3.71
C LEU A 81 -6.79 3.61 2.22
N GLU A 82 -7.77 4.44 1.91
CA GLU A 82 -8.06 4.80 0.52
C GLU A 82 -6.93 5.64 -0.11
N ASP A 83 -6.31 6.55 0.64
CA ASP A 83 -5.14 7.28 0.17
C ASP A 83 -3.91 6.38 -0.01
N TYR A 84 -3.74 5.38 0.86
CA TYR A 84 -2.72 4.35 0.70
C TYR A 84 -2.90 3.59 -0.61
N LEU A 85 -4.13 3.16 -0.92
CA LEU A 85 -4.42 2.41 -2.15
C LEU A 85 -4.20 3.22 -3.42
N LYS A 86 -4.37 4.54 -3.40
CA LYS A 86 -4.02 5.42 -4.54
C LYS A 86 -2.53 5.35 -4.89
N GLY A 87 -1.67 5.09 -3.90
CA GLY A 87 -0.24 4.86 -4.11
C GLY A 87 0.14 3.40 -4.39
N VAL A 88 -0.71 2.43 -4.01
CA VAL A 88 -0.47 0.99 -4.22
C VAL A 88 -0.89 0.56 -5.63
N VAL A 89 -2.13 0.85 -6.04
CA VAL A 89 -2.68 0.34 -7.31
C VAL A 89 -1.79 0.67 -8.51
N PRO A 90 -1.32 1.92 -8.71
CA PRO A 90 -0.43 2.23 -9.83
C PRO A 90 1.00 1.71 -9.66
N SER A 91 1.39 1.31 -8.43
CA SER A 91 2.69 0.66 -8.19
C SER A 91 2.67 -0.84 -8.47
N GLU A 92 1.49 -1.45 -8.38
CA GLU A 92 1.27 -2.89 -8.58
C GLU A 92 0.86 -3.22 -10.02
N MET A 93 0.01 -2.39 -10.64
CA MET A 93 -0.46 -2.59 -12.02
C MET A 93 -0.20 -1.35 -12.88
N PRO A 94 0.23 -1.52 -14.15
CA PRO A 94 0.34 -0.41 -15.08
C PRO A 94 -0.98 0.37 -15.21
N PRO A 95 -1.00 1.70 -15.07
CA PRO A 95 -2.21 2.50 -15.19
C PRO A 95 -2.90 2.40 -16.58
N SER A 96 -2.16 1.96 -17.60
CA SER A 96 -2.69 1.73 -18.95
C SER A 96 -3.58 0.49 -19.06
N TRP A 97 -3.54 -0.43 -18.09
CA TRP A 97 -4.32 -1.67 -18.13
C TRP A 97 -5.82 -1.41 -18.00
N GLU A 98 -6.63 -2.44 -18.26
CA GLU A 98 -8.08 -2.34 -18.27
C GLU A 98 -8.64 -1.88 -16.92
N PHE A 99 -9.69 -1.04 -16.97
CA PHE A 99 -10.22 -0.38 -15.78
C PHE A 99 -10.78 -1.38 -14.76
N GLU A 100 -11.44 -2.44 -15.24
CA GLU A 100 -11.97 -3.49 -14.35
C GLU A 100 -10.86 -4.30 -13.67
N ALA A 101 -9.69 -4.47 -14.31
CA ALA A 101 -8.53 -5.06 -13.67
C ALA A 101 -7.96 -4.16 -12.56
N LEU A 102 -7.89 -2.84 -12.79
CA LEU A 102 -7.46 -1.87 -11.76
C LEU A 102 -8.44 -1.85 -10.57
N LYS A 103 -9.75 -1.98 -10.81
CA LYS A 103 -10.76 -2.10 -9.75
C LYS A 103 -10.59 -3.41 -8.97
N ALA A 104 -10.35 -4.52 -9.66
CA ALA A 104 -10.07 -5.80 -9.00
C ALA A 104 -8.80 -5.71 -8.14
N GLN A 105 -7.74 -5.07 -8.65
CA GLN A 105 -6.52 -4.81 -7.87
C GLN A 105 -6.80 -3.96 -6.63
N ALA A 106 -7.61 -2.91 -6.74
CA ALA A 106 -7.93 -2.05 -5.60
C ALA A 106 -8.66 -2.82 -4.48
N ILE A 107 -9.63 -3.68 -4.83
CA ILE A 107 -10.36 -4.52 -3.87
C ILE A 107 -9.43 -5.56 -3.24
N ALA A 108 -8.60 -6.24 -4.04
CA ALA A 108 -7.65 -7.23 -3.54
C ALA A 108 -6.60 -6.58 -2.61
N ALA A 109 -6.03 -5.44 -3.02
CA ALA A 109 -5.04 -4.71 -2.22
C ALA A 109 -5.63 -4.18 -0.90
N ARG A 110 -6.88 -3.72 -0.90
CA ARG A 110 -7.60 -3.29 0.32
C ARG A 110 -7.79 -4.46 1.27
N SER A 111 -8.22 -5.60 0.75
CA SER A 111 -8.42 -6.82 1.55
C SER A 111 -7.09 -7.32 2.13
N PHE A 112 -6.02 -7.30 1.33
CA PHE A 112 -4.68 -7.67 1.79
C PHE A 112 -4.20 -6.74 2.91
N ALA A 113 -4.30 -5.43 2.72
CA ALA A 113 -3.85 -4.44 3.71
C ALA A 113 -4.56 -4.64 5.05
N LEU A 114 -5.88 -4.75 5.05
CA LEU A 114 -6.68 -4.92 6.26
C LEU A 114 -6.41 -6.25 6.96
N ALA A 115 -6.27 -7.34 6.21
CA ALA A 115 -5.96 -8.65 6.78
C ALA A 115 -4.55 -8.73 7.39
N ASN A 116 -3.66 -7.80 7.04
CA ASN A 116 -2.28 -7.74 7.50
C ASN A 116 -1.96 -6.53 8.39
N LEU A 117 -2.98 -5.79 8.87
CA LEU A 117 -2.77 -4.71 9.84
C LEU A 117 -2.01 -5.24 11.06
N GLY A 118 -1.03 -4.47 11.52
CA GLY A 118 -0.20 -4.85 12.66
C GLY A 118 0.88 -5.88 12.36
N LYS A 119 1.03 -6.38 11.12
CA LYS A 119 2.07 -7.35 10.75
C LYS A 119 3.47 -6.90 11.14
N GLN A 120 3.74 -5.59 11.09
CA GLN A 120 5.01 -4.98 11.46
C GLN A 120 4.91 -4.13 12.75
N ALA A 121 3.90 -4.36 13.60
CA ALA A 121 3.64 -3.55 14.81
C ALA A 121 4.85 -3.40 15.73
N ARG A 122 5.71 -4.43 15.84
CA ARG A 122 6.96 -4.37 16.61
C ARG A 122 7.92 -3.25 16.15
N PHE A 123 7.80 -2.80 14.90
CA PHE A 123 8.57 -1.69 14.34
C PHE A 123 7.78 -0.37 14.35
N GLY A 124 6.49 -0.41 14.76
CA GLY A 124 5.60 0.73 14.87
C GLY A 124 4.99 1.19 13.55
N TYR A 125 4.80 0.28 12.60
CA TYR A 125 4.03 0.47 11.37
C TYR A 125 3.31 -0.83 11.00
N ASP A 126 2.36 -0.78 10.07
CA ASP A 126 1.55 -1.95 9.69
C ASP A 126 2.20 -2.76 8.57
N LEU A 127 2.62 -2.10 7.50
CA LEU A 127 3.09 -2.72 6.26
C LEU A 127 4.38 -2.06 5.77
N LYS A 128 5.18 -2.80 5.01
CA LYS A 128 6.32 -2.29 4.23
C LYS A 128 5.87 -1.75 2.89
N ASP A 129 6.64 -0.82 2.33
CA ASP A 129 6.40 -0.16 1.04
C ASP A 129 6.99 -0.89 -0.18
N ASN A 130 7.23 -2.19 -0.06
CA ASN A 130 7.89 -3.02 -1.08
C ASN A 130 7.19 -4.38 -1.26
N THR A 131 7.73 -5.24 -2.12
CA THR A 131 7.17 -6.56 -2.49
C THR A 131 7.10 -7.58 -1.34
N GLU A 132 7.61 -7.28 -0.14
CA GLU A 132 7.38 -8.12 1.03
C GLU A 132 5.94 -7.98 1.56
N ASP A 133 5.31 -6.82 1.30
CA ASP A 133 3.91 -6.57 1.58
C ASP A 133 3.21 -6.06 0.31
N GLN A 134 3.27 -4.77 0.01
CA GLN A 134 2.69 -4.18 -1.22
C GLN A 134 3.61 -3.06 -1.73
N ALA A 135 3.83 -3.00 -3.04
CA ALA A 135 4.56 -1.89 -3.63
C ALA A 135 3.76 -0.58 -3.42
N TYR A 136 4.42 0.43 -2.82
CA TYR A 136 3.81 1.71 -2.51
C TYR A 136 4.71 2.87 -2.96
N GLY A 137 4.23 3.64 -3.90
CA GLY A 137 4.98 4.75 -4.51
C GLY A 137 4.63 6.13 -3.97
N GLY A 138 3.71 6.22 -3.01
CA GLY A 138 3.16 7.48 -2.53
C GLY A 138 2.30 8.19 -3.58
N ALA A 139 2.09 9.49 -3.40
CA ALA A 139 1.29 10.31 -4.33
C ALA A 139 2.00 10.55 -5.67
N SER A 140 3.31 10.32 -5.75
CA SER A 140 4.09 10.54 -6.98
C SER A 140 3.73 9.62 -8.14
N VAL A 141 3.09 8.50 -7.88
CA VAL A 141 2.72 7.50 -8.89
C VAL A 141 1.23 7.51 -9.24
N GLU A 142 0.44 8.32 -8.55
CA GLU A 142 -1.00 8.41 -8.75
C GLU A 142 -1.36 8.86 -10.17
N THR A 143 -2.45 8.30 -10.69
CA THR A 143 -3.08 8.75 -11.93
C THR A 143 -4.57 8.89 -11.74
N ASN A 144 -5.23 9.73 -12.54
CA ASN A 144 -6.68 9.89 -12.48
C ASN A 144 -7.42 8.56 -12.67
N LYS A 145 -6.92 7.69 -13.55
CA LYS A 145 -7.53 6.39 -13.83
C LYS A 145 -7.44 5.43 -12.64
N THR A 146 -6.26 5.32 -12.02
CA THR A 146 -6.08 4.45 -10.84
C THR A 146 -6.78 5.00 -9.61
N ASN A 147 -6.77 6.32 -9.40
CA ASN A 147 -7.50 6.96 -8.31
C ASN A 147 -9.01 6.69 -8.43
N ARG A 148 -9.57 6.83 -9.64
CA ARG A 148 -10.96 6.53 -9.91
C ARG A 148 -11.30 5.05 -9.64
N ALA A 149 -10.41 4.10 -9.98
CA ALA A 149 -10.60 2.68 -9.68
C ALA A 149 -10.67 2.42 -8.17
N VAL A 150 -9.85 3.10 -7.37
CA VAL A 150 -9.91 3.05 -5.90
C VAL A 150 -11.22 3.65 -5.39
N GLU A 151 -11.61 4.82 -5.88
CA GLU A 151 -12.81 5.56 -5.46
C GLU A 151 -14.09 4.81 -5.79
N GLU A 152 -14.23 4.24 -7.00
CA GLU A 152 -15.40 3.45 -7.38
C GLU A 152 -15.54 2.13 -6.60
N THR A 153 -14.47 1.67 -5.96
CA THR A 153 -14.44 0.46 -5.13
C THR A 153 -14.28 0.74 -3.63
N THR A 154 -14.46 2.00 -3.21
CA THR A 154 -14.25 2.42 -1.82
C THR A 154 -14.96 1.51 -0.82
N GLY A 155 -14.22 1.03 0.17
CA GLY A 155 -14.69 0.16 1.25
C GLY A 155 -14.98 -1.29 0.83
N LEU A 156 -14.91 -1.65 -0.46
CA LEU A 156 -15.15 -3.04 -0.88
C LEU A 156 -13.97 -3.94 -0.53
N VAL A 157 -14.27 -5.06 0.11
CA VAL A 157 -13.32 -6.09 0.52
C VAL A 157 -13.81 -7.50 0.21
N LEU A 158 -12.88 -8.45 0.15
CA LEU A 158 -13.15 -9.86 0.03
C LEU A 158 -13.18 -10.52 1.40
N THR A 159 -14.20 -11.33 1.63
CA THR A 159 -14.36 -12.10 2.87
C THR A 159 -14.56 -13.57 2.58
N TYR A 160 -14.07 -14.41 3.48
CA TYR A 160 -14.37 -15.82 3.55
C TYR A 160 -14.69 -16.17 5.01
N ASP A 161 -15.79 -16.88 5.24
CA ASP A 161 -16.27 -17.19 6.58
C ASP A 161 -16.32 -15.95 7.51
N MET A 162 -16.94 -14.88 6.99
CA MET A 162 -17.11 -13.57 7.64
C MET A 162 -15.81 -12.84 8.04
N LYS A 163 -14.65 -13.32 7.61
CA LYS A 163 -13.35 -12.68 7.86
C LYS A 163 -12.80 -12.08 6.56
N ILE A 164 -12.19 -10.91 6.65
CA ILE A 164 -11.45 -10.32 5.53
C ILE A 164 -10.27 -11.24 5.22
N ILE A 165 -10.10 -11.59 3.96
CA ILE A 165 -9.01 -12.47 3.53
C ILE A 165 -7.76 -11.69 3.11
N PRO A 166 -6.55 -12.21 3.35
CA PRO A 166 -5.34 -11.71 2.71
C PRO A 166 -5.39 -12.12 1.21
N ALA A 167 -6.02 -11.28 0.41
CA ALA A 167 -6.19 -11.53 -1.02
C ALA A 167 -4.83 -11.41 -1.73
N TYR A 168 -4.07 -12.51 -1.76
CA TYR A 168 -2.74 -12.56 -2.39
C TYR A 168 -2.83 -12.37 -3.90
N TYR A 169 -1.87 -11.66 -4.47
CA TYR A 169 -1.71 -11.47 -5.91
C TYR A 169 -0.24 -11.40 -6.32
N SER A 170 0.05 -11.65 -7.57
CA SER A 170 1.39 -11.52 -8.15
C SER A 170 1.30 -11.12 -9.61
N ALA A 171 2.41 -10.63 -10.17
CA ALA A 171 2.44 -10.14 -11.55
C ALA A 171 1.92 -11.19 -12.54
N SER A 172 2.42 -12.43 -12.46
CA SER A 172 1.99 -13.53 -13.31
C SER A 172 2.22 -14.89 -12.63
N ALA A 173 1.36 -15.85 -12.94
CA ALA A 173 1.45 -17.22 -12.42
C ALA A 173 2.07 -18.20 -13.44
N GLY A 174 2.13 -17.82 -14.74
CA GLY A 174 2.74 -18.64 -15.79
C GLY A 174 1.84 -19.78 -16.24
N GLY A 175 0.54 -19.53 -16.43
CA GLY A 175 -0.46 -20.46 -16.92
C GLY A 175 -1.40 -21.03 -15.86
N MET A 176 -0.93 -21.32 -14.65
CA MET A 176 -1.74 -21.85 -13.53
C MET A 176 -1.37 -21.18 -12.21
N THR A 177 -2.40 -20.82 -11.41
CA THR A 177 -2.16 -20.31 -10.06
C THR A 177 -1.78 -21.42 -9.09
N ASN A 178 -1.01 -21.07 -8.05
CA ASN A 178 -0.65 -21.98 -6.97
C ASN A 178 -1.68 -21.92 -5.83
N THR A 179 -1.95 -23.07 -5.20
CA THR A 179 -2.81 -23.17 -4.01
C THR A 179 -2.05 -22.97 -2.72
N ASN A 180 -0.76 -23.21 -2.72
CA ASN A 180 0.04 -23.33 -1.52
C ASN A 180 1.27 -22.43 -1.62
N ALA A 181 1.17 -21.24 -1.03
CA ALA A 181 2.33 -20.47 -0.66
C ALA A 181 2.43 -20.51 0.87
N TRP A 182 3.64 -20.56 1.38
CA TRP A 182 3.94 -20.51 2.82
C TRP A 182 3.34 -21.67 3.65
N GLY A 183 3.04 -22.82 3.03
CA GLY A 183 2.62 -24.05 3.72
C GLY A 183 1.18 -24.08 4.24
N GLY A 184 0.37 -23.07 3.92
CA GLY A 184 -1.05 -23.01 4.32
C GLY A 184 -2.01 -23.46 3.23
N ASN A 185 -3.02 -24.27 3.57
CA ASN A 185 -4.14 -24.54 2.67
C ASN A 185 -5.26 -23.53 2.96
N LEU A 186 -5.41 -22.54 2.08
CA LEU A 186 -6.45 -21.54 2.20
C LEU A 186 -7.65 -21.96 1.33
N PRO A 187 -8.83 -22.15 1.91
CA PRO A 187 -9.97 -22.77 1.23
C PRO A 187 -10.51 -21.93 0.07
N TYR A 188 -10.21 -20.64 0.03
CA TYR A 188 -10.58 -19.72 -1.05
C TYR A 188 -9.51 -19.63 -2.16
N LEU A 189 -8.40 -20.35 -2.03
CA LEU A 189 -7.35 -20.42 -3.05
C LEU A 189 -7.30 -21.83 -3.64
N ARG A 190 -7.65 -21.92 -4.91
CA ARG A 190 -7.52 -23.16 -5.71
C ARG A 190 -6.65 -22.86 -6.92
N SER A 191 -5.96 -23.88 -7.42
CA SER A 191 -5.25 -23.76 -8.68
C SER A 191 -6.28 -23.60 -9.81
N VAL A 192 -6.16 -22.50 -10.53
CA VAL A 192 -6.99 -22.19 -11.70
C VAL A 192 -6.10 -21.71 -12.85
N PRO A 193 -6.53 -21.87 -14.12
CA PRO A 193 -5.85 -21.23 -15.25
C PRO A 193 -5.68 -19.74 -14.98
N SER A 194 -4.48 -19.21 -15.19
CA SER A 194 -4.17 -17.82 -14.78
C SER A 194 -4.42 -16.79 -15.86
N PHE A 195 -4.79 -17.20 -17.09
CA PHE A 195 -5.01 -16.34 -18.25
C PHE A 195 -3.82 -15.40 -18.58
N ASP A 196 -2.63 -15.85 -18.24
CA ASP A 196 -1.37 -15.14 -18.52
C ASP A 196 -0.43 -16.00 -19.37
N ASP A 197 -0.98 -16.81 -20.31
CA ASP A 197 -0.25 -17.68 -21.19
C ASP A 197 0.81 -16.91 -21.99
N GLY A 198 2.01 -17.49 -22.08
CA GLY A 198 3.16 -16.84 -22.72
C GLY A 198 3.87 -15.82 -21.84
N VAL A 199 3.35 -15.48 -20.68
CA VAL A 199 4.03 -14.60 -19.69
C VAL A 199 4.82 -15.47 -18.72
N LYS A 200 6.11 -15.21 -18.61
CA LYS A 200 6.96 -15.90 -17.62
C LYS A 200 6.45 -15.61 -16.21
N LYS A 201 6.38 -16.66 -15.37
CA LYS A 201 6.01 -16.51 -13.96
C LYS A 201 6.86 -15.44 -13.27
N ASN A 202 6.18 -14.50 -12.62
CA ASN A 202 6.80 -13.43 -11.86
C ASN A 202 6.04 -13.25 -10.52
N GLY A 203 6.71 -13.55 -9.43
CA GLY A 203 6.15 -13.61 -8.09
C GLY A 203 5.75 -15.04 -7.66
N HIS A 204 4.99 -15.15 -6.58
CA HIS A 204 4.65 -16.43 -5.95
C HIS A 204 3.60 -17.24 -6.72
N GLY A 205 2.79 -16.59 -7.57
CA GLY A 205 1.75 -17.23 -8.38
C GLY A 205 0.51 -17.66 -7.58
N VAL A 206 0.31 -17.18 -6.37
CA VAL A 206 -0.84 -17.50 -5.52
C VAL A 206 -1.92 -16.43 -5.65
N GLY A 207 -3.18 -16.85 -5.73
CA GLY A 207 -4.32 -15.96 -5.85
C GLY A 207 -4.41 -15.30 -7.22
N MET A 208 -4.62 -13.99 -7.29
CA MET A 208 -4.86 -13.31 -8.56
C MET A 208 -3.55 -13.07 -9.34
N SER A 209 -3.52 -13.54 -10.61
CA SER A 209 -2.54 -13.07 -11.58
C SER A 209 -2.94 -11.67 -12.06
N GLN A 210 -2.04 -10.69 -11.94
CA GLN A 210 -2.30 -9.32 -12.41
C GLN A 210 -2.44 -9.28 -13.94
N HIS A 211 -1.55 -9.98 -14.67
CA HIS A 211 -1.68 -10.15 -16.12
C HIS A 211 -2.97 -10.87 -16.50
N GLY A 212 -3.33 -11.93 -15.76
CA GLY A 212 -4.57 -12.66 -15.98
C GLY A 212 -5.81 -11.81 -15.74
N ALA A 213 -5.82 -11.02 -14.67
CA ALA A 213 -6.90 -10.08 -14.39
C ALA A 213 -7.09 -9.07 -15.54
N ASN A 214 -5.99 -8.56 -16.08
CA ASN A 214 -6.04 -7.64 -17.23
C ASN A 214 -6.56 -8.33 -18.49
N ASN A 215 -6.17 -9.58 -18.75
CA ASN A 215 -6.65 -10.32 -19.93
C ASN A 215 -8.14 -10.69 -19.79
N LEU A 216 -8.59 -11.13 -18.61
CA LEU A 216 -10.02 -11.33 -18.36
C LEU A 216 -10.84 -10.03 -18.52
N ALA A 217 -10.30 -8.90 -18.08
CA ALA A 217 -10.97 -7.61 -18.28
C ALA A 217 -11.09 -7.24 -19.77
N LYS A 218 -10.11 -7.57 -20.60
CA LYS A 218 -10.17 -7.40 -22.07
C LYS A 218 -11.25 -8.28 -22.71
N GLU A 219 -11.51 -9.46 -22.13
CA GLU A 219 -12.60 -10.37 -22.54
C GLU A 219 -13.98 -9.92 -21.98
N GLY A 220 -14.06 -8.76 -21.31
CA GLY A 220 -15.30 -8.18 -20.83
C GLY A 220 -15.71 -8.57 -19.40
N TYR A 221 -14.85 -9.26 -18.67
CA TYR A 221 -15.11 -9.56 -17.25
C TYR A 221 -15.01 -8.31 -16.41
N ASN A 222 -15.99 -8.09 -15.53
CA ASN A 222 -15.92 -7.02 -14.53
C ASN A 222 -15.07 -7.42 -13.32
N ALA A 223 -14.75 -6.45 -12.45
CA ALA A 223 -13.90 -6.67 -11.29
C ALA A 223 -14.41 -7.77 -10.34
N TYR A 224 -15.75 -7.89 -10.17
CA TYR A 224 -16.33 -8.91 -9.31
C TYR A 224 -16.12 -10.32 -9.90
N GLN A 225 -16.34 -10.47 -11.20
CA GLN A 225 -16.14 -11.75 -11.89
C GLN A 225 -14.66 -12.16 -11.87
N ILE A 226 -13.74 -11.21 -12.08
CA ILE A 226 -12.29 -11.46 -12.00
C ILE A 226 -11.91 -11.95 -10.62
N LEU A 227 -12.38 -11.28 -9.57
CA LEU A 227 -12.05 -11.65 -8.19
C LEU A 227 -12.67 -12.99 -7.79
N GLN A 228 -13.92 -13.28 -8.17
CA GLN A 228 -14.56 -14.57 -7.93
C GLN A 228 -13.89 -15.73 -8.69
N TYR A 229 -13.26 -15.43 -9.82
CA TYR A 229 -12.49 -16.41 -10.57
C TYR A 229 -11.23 -16.84 -9.81
N PHE A 230 -10.45 -15.86 -9.30
CA PHE A 230 -9.19 -16.14 -8.62
C PHE A 230 -9.34 -16.52 -7.15
N TYR A 231 -10.41 -16.09 -6.48
CA TYR A 231 -10.70 -16.42 -5.08
C TYR A 231 -12.07 -17.08 -4.97
N GLN A 232 -12.05 -18.38 -4.76
CA GLN A 232 -13.28 -19.20 -4.77
C GLN A 232 -14.04 -19.06 -3.45
N ASN A 233 -15.38 -19.08 -3.55
CA ASN A 233 -16.29 -19.03 -2.41
C ASN A 233 -16.15 -17.77 -1.53
N VAL A 234 -15.55 -16.71 -2.05
CA VAL A 234 -15.48 -15.42 -1.36
C VAL A 234 -16.78 -14.65 -1.52
N LYS A 235 -17.04 -13.77 -0.54
CA LYS A 235 -18.12 -12.79 -0.58
C LYS A 235 -17.51 -11.39 -0.61
N PHE A 236 -18.24 -10.47 -1.21
CA PHE A 236 -17.92 -9.05 -1.14
C PHE A 236 -18.62 -8.44 0.06
N ALA A 237 -17.89 -7.71 0.86
CA ALA A 237 -18.42 -6.89 1.94
C ALA A 237 -18.03 -5.43 1.71
N LYS A 238 -18.83 -4.51 2.23
CA LYS A 238 -18.50 -3.09 2.22
C LYS A 238 -18.28 -2.64 3.66
N LEU A 239 -17.13 -2.04 3.91
CA LEU A 239 -16.83 -1.43 5.20
C LEU A 239 -17.73 -0.22 5.41
N ASN A 240 -18.27 -0.09 6.62
CA ASN A 240 -18.97 1.13 7.01
C ASN A 240 -17.93 2.23 7.31
N ASN A 241 -18.18 3.44 6.84
CA ASN A 241 -17.27 4.59 7.01
C ASN A 241 -17.06 5.03 8.49
N ASN A 242 -17.48 4.23 9.45
CA ASN A 242 -17.39 4.52 10.89
C ASN A 242 -16.31 3.68 11.62
N THR A 243 -15.37 3.09 10.86
CA THR A 243 -14.20 2.39 11.44
C THR A 243 -12.91 3.09 11.08
#